data_09cc6c035a872ff839621beb01134adc
#
_entry.id   09cc6c035a872ff839621beb01134adc
#
_cell.length_a   1.000
_cell.length_b   1.000
_cell.length_c   1.000
_cell.angle_alpha   90.00
_cell.angle_beta   90.00
_cell.angle_gamma   90.00
#
_symmetry.space_group_name_H-M   'P 1'
#
loop_
_entity.id
_entity.type
_entity.pdbx_description
1 polymer ?
#
loop_
_entity_poly.entity_id
_entity_poly.type
_entity_poly.pdbx_seq_one_letter_code
_entity_poly.pdbx_strand_id
1 'polypeptide(L)'
;GEVELICKQDGIICGLQVFARTFELLDEDVEITFFAKDGDEVKKGQKMAVVRGDIRVLLCGERTALNYLQRMSGIATYTNGVAKLLAGTKTKLLDTRKTSPNNRIFEKYAVRIGGGNNHRYNLTDGVLLKDNHIGAAGGVKQAVTMAKEYAPFVRKIEVEVENLSMVREAVEAGADIIMLDNMSHEDMREA
;
A
#
# COMPACT_ATOMS: atom_id res chain seq x y z
N GLY A 1 -11.50 31.58 12.41
CA GLY A 1 -10.39 31.23 13.30
C GLY A 1 -9.16 30.77 12.51
N GLU A 2 -8.07 30.58 13.23
CA GLU A 2 -6.81 30.03 12.70
C GLU A 2 -6.31 28.95 13.63
N VAL A 3 -5.87 27.80 13.08
CA VAL A 3 -5.29 26.69 13.84
C VAL A 3 -4.02 26.19 13.15
N GLU A 4 -3.09 25.65 13.94
CA GLU A 4 -1.83 25.10 13.46
C GLU A 4 -1.83 23.57 13.51
N LEU A 5 -1.34 22.94 12.44
CA LEU A 5 -1.04 21.52 12.42
C LEU A 5 0.39 21.29 12.85
N ILE A 6 0.58 20.71 14.04
CA ILE A 6 1.90 20.47 14.65
C ILE A 6 2.18 18.97 14.72
N CYS A 7 3.36 18.57 14.23
CA CYS A 7 3.84 17.20 14.32
C CYS A 7 4.10 16.77 15.76
N LYS A 8 3.57 15.63 16.18
CA LYS A 8 3.74 15.11 17.55
C LYS A 8 4.81 14.06 17.69
N GLN A 9 5.25 13.46 16.56
CA GLN A 9 6.23 12.37 16.53
C GLN A 9 7.00 12.42 15.22
N ASP A 10 8.30 12.08 15.23
CA ASP A 10 9.11 11.95 14.02
C ASP A 10 8.53 10.89 13.07
N GLY A 11 8.59 11.14 11.76
CA GLY A 11 8.09 10.19 10.76
C GLY A 11 8.03 10.76 9.35
N ILE A 12 7.34 10.05 8.48
CA ILE A 12 7.03 10.46 7.10
C ILE A 12 5.60 10.97 7.07
N ILE A 13 5.43 12.24 6.70
CA ILE A 13 4.10 12.83 6.53
C ILE A 13 3.41 12.26 5.28
N CYS A 14 2.13 11.91 5.39
CA CYS A 14 1.36 11.40 4.26
C CYS A 14 -0.14 11.65 4.47
N GLY A 15 -0.81 12.14 3.43
CA GLY A 15 -2.26 12.38 3.43
C GLY A 15 -2.66 13.86 3.58
N LEU A 16 -1.77 14.80 3.30
CA LEU A 16 -2.06 16.23 3.37
C LEU A 16 -3.21 16.64 2.45
N GLN A 17 -3.34 16.03 1.27
CA GLN A 17 -4.48 16.27 0.37
C GLN A 17 -5.80 15.76 0.94
N VAL A 18 -5.78 14.62 1.64
CA VAL A 18 -6.97 14.06 2.30
C VAL A 18 -7.36 14.94 3.49
N PHE A 19 -6.37 15.43 4.22
CA PHE A 19 -6.55 16.41 5.31
C PHE A 19 -7.23 17.67 4.79
N ALA A 20 -6.72 18.27 3.70
CA ALA A 20 -7.32 19.46 3.09
C ALA A 20 -8.75 19.19 2.61
N ARG A 21 -8.94 18.09 1.88
CA ARG A 21 -10.24 17.73 1.32
C ARG A 21 -11.35 17.58 2.37
N THR A 22 -10.97 17.15 3.57
CA THR A 22 -11.93 17.04 4.69
C THR A 22 -12.53 18.39 5.04
N PHE A 23 -11.75 19.46 5.06
CA PHE A 23 -12.24 20.81 5.35
C PHE A 23 -12.96 21.42 4.15
N GLU A 24 -12.43 21.28 2.96
CA GLU A 24 -13.08 21.76 1.72
C GLU A 24 -14.48 21.18 1.50
N LEU A 25 -14.74 19.94 1.95
CA LEU A 25 -16.07 19.32 1.89
C LEU A 25 -17.06 19.92 2.89
N LEU A 26 -16.59 20.60 3.92
CA LEU A 26 -17.41 21.26 4.92
C LEU A 26 -17.64 22.74 4.56
N ASP A 27 -16.64 23.39 3.99
CA ASP A 27 -16.66 24.79 3.60
C ASP A 27 -15.56 25.07 2.57
N GLU A 28 -15.92 25.53 1.38
CA GLU A 28 -14.98 25.83 0.29
C GLU A 28 -14.10 27.06 0.55
N ASP A 29 -14.50 27.91 1.50
CA ASP A 29 -13.76 29.11 1.88
C ASP A 29 -12.62 28.82 2.89
N VAL A 30 -12.42 27.57 3.29
CA VAL A 30 -11.29 27.20 4.16
C VAL A 30 -9.96 27.35 3.42
N GLU A 31 -9.06 28.13 3.99
CA GLU A 31 -7.72 28.32 3.47
C GLU A 31 -6.71 27.45 4.24
N ILE A 32 -5.87 26.68 3.50
CA ILE A 32 -4.81 25.86 4.09
C ILE A 32 -3.46 26.21 3.47
N THR A 33 -2.52 26.57 4.34
CA THR A 33 -1.12 26.81 3.95
C THR A 33 -0.26 25.67 4.47
N PHE A 34 0.29 24.83 3.59
CA PHE A 34 1.20 23.76 3.96
C PHE A 34 2.65 24.20 3.99
N PHE A 35 3.42 23.70 4.97
CA PHE A 35 4.88 23.88 5.11
C PHE A 35 5.63 22.56 4.92
N ALA A 36 4.94 21.48 4.58
CA ALA A 36 5.44 20.17 4.25
C ALA A 36 4.63 19.58 3.10
N LYS A 37 5.17 18.57 2.45
CA LYS A 37 4.49 17.79 1.41
C LYS A 37 4.55 16.30 1.75
N ASP A 38 3.65 15.53 1.17
CA ASP A 38 3.64 14.07 1.34
C ASP A 38 5.00 13.47 0.95
N GLY A 39 5.55 12.65 1.84
CA GLY A 39 6.87 12.05 1.71
C GLY A 39 8.00 12.76 2.44
N ASP A 40 7.79 13.96 2.93
CA ASP A 40 8.80 14.64 3.74
C ASP A 40 9.00 13.92 5.08
N GLU A 41 10.26 13.86 5.53
CA GLU A 41 10.59 13.47 6.88
C GLU A 41 10.32 14.65 7.82
N VAL A 42 9.42 14.48 8.78
CA VAL A 42 8.99 15.52 9.72
C VAL A 42 9.45 15.20 11.12
N LYS A 43 9.66 16.24 11.93
CA LYS A 43 10.15 16.15 13.31
C LYS A 43 9.08 16.57 14.31
N LYS A 44 9.16 16.02 15.51
CA LYS A 44 8.31 16.45 16.63
C LYS A 44 8.44 17.93 16.86
N GLY A 45 7.30 18.63 16.96
CA GLY A 45 7.21 20.08 17.14
C GLY A 45 7.23 20.88 15.84
N GLN A 46 7.48 20.25 14.69
CA GLN A 46 7.46 20.93 13.40
C GLN A 46 6.04 21.37 13.03
N LYS A 47 5.90 22.63 12.61
CA LYS A 47 4.66 23.17 12.04
C LYS A 47 4.55 22.66 10.60
N MET A 48 3.43 21.95 10.28
CA MET A 48 3.20 21.35 8.99
C MET A 48 2.17 22.10 8.14
N ALA A 49 1.21 22.77 8.80
CA ALA A 49 0.24 23.61 8.11
C ALA A 49 -0.38 24.64 9.06
N VAL A 50 -1.02 25.64 8.44
CA VAL A 50 -1.97 26.56 9.07
C VAL A 50 -3.30 26.44 8.33
N VAL A 51 -4.40 26.34 9.08
CA VAL A 51 -5.77 26.24 8.55
C VAL A 51 -6.56 27.43 9.06
N ARG A 52 -7.20 28.17 8.16
CA ARG A 52 -8.05 29.34 8.42
C ARG A 52 -9.45 29.10 7.91
N GLY A 53 -10.46 29.49 8.67
CA GLY A 53 -11.87 29.38 8.29
C GLY A 53 -12.82 29.64 9.44
N ASP A 54 -14.11 29.34 9.24
CA ASP A 54 -15.11 29.40 10.33
C ASP A 54 -14.70 28.40 11.43
N ILE A 55 -14.69 28.86 12.68
CA ILE A 55 -14.22 28.04 13.81
C ILE A 55 -15.06 26.76 14.00
N ARG A 56 -16.35 26.81 13.67
CA ARG A 56 -17.25 25.65 13.75
C ARG A 56 -16.85 24.59 12.73
N VAL A 57 -16.48 25.01 11.52
CA VAL A 57 -15.98 24.13 10.45
C VAL A 57 -14.65 23.49 10.86
N LEU A 58 -13.72 24.30 11.40
CA LEU A 58 -12.43 23.80 11.89
C LEU A 58 -12.60 22.72 12.96
N LEU A 59 -13.46 22.97 13.95
CA LEU A 59 -13.75 22.02 15.03
C LEU A 59 -14.47 20.75 14.53
N CYS A 60 -15.38 20.86 13.57
CA CYS A 60 -16.09 19.72 12.99
C CYS A 60 -15.17 18.83 12.16
N GLY A 61 -14.28 19.40 11.34
CA GLY A 61 -13.40 18.68 10.42
C GLY A 61 -12.19 18.06 11.09
N GLU A 62 -11.68 18.65 12.17
CA GLU A 62 -10.41 18.32 12.81
C GLU A 62 -10.21 16.81 13.02
N ARG A 63 -11.15 16.16 13.70
CA ARG A 63 -10.96 14.75 14.09
C ARG A 63 -10.88 13.83 12.89
N THR A 64 -11.72 14.03 11.89
CA THR A 64 -11.71 13.24 10.65
C THR A 64 -10.44 13.47 9.87
N ALA A 65 -10.05 14.74 9.67
CA ALA A 65 -8.83 15.11 8.97
C ALA A 65 -7.58 14.51 9.63
N LEU A 66 -7.47 14.62 10.95
CA LEU A 66 -6.36 14.07 11.73
C LEU A 66 -6.34 12.54 11.71
N ASN A 67 -7.48 11.86 11.75
CA ASN A 67 -7.53 10.40 11.72
C ASN A 67 -6.93 9.85 10.43
N TYR A 68 -7.28 10.42 9.27
CA TYR A 68 -6.69 10.03 7.99
C TYR A 68 -5.20 10.36 7.93
N LEU A 69 -4.83 11.59 8.29
CA LEU A 69 -3.43 12.04 8.25
C LEU A 69 -2.53 11.18 9.14
N GLN A 70 -2.95 10.89 10.36
CA GLN A 70 -2.20 10.07 11.32
C GLN A 70 -2.07 8.62 10.82
N ARG A 71 -3.16 8.03 10.32
CA ARG A 71 -3.11 6.67 9.79
C ARG A 71 -2.20 6.57 8.58
N MET A 72 -2.37 7.45 7.60
CA MET A 72 -1.56 7.44 6.38
C MET A 72 -0.08 7.70 6.68
N SER A 73 0.22 8.66 7.54
CA SER A 73 1.60 8.95 7.98
C SER A 73 2.20 7.79 8.77
N GLY A 74 1.42 7.09 9.59
CA GLY A 74 1.85 5.90 10.30
C GLY A 74 2.25 4.76 9.34
N ILE A 75 1.43 4.50 8.31
CA ILE A 75 1.73 3.51 7.27
C ILE A 75 2.98 3.92 6.48
N ALA A 76 3.08 5.18 6.05
CA ALA A 76 4.24 5.67 5.31
C ALA A 76 5.52 5.57 6.14
N THR A 77 5.47 5.93 7.42
CA THR A 77 6.60 5.87 8.35
C THR A 77 7.08 4.42 8.55
N TYR A 78 6.16 3.50 8.82
CA TYR A 78 6.50 2.08 8.97
C TYR A 78 7.10 1.49 7.68
N THR A 79 6.45 1.77 6.55
CA THR A 79 6.92 1.34 5.22
C THR A 79 8.32 1.87 4.94
N ASN A 80 8.60 3.14 5.26
CA ASN A 80 9.92 3.76 5.07
C ASN A 80 10.99 3.06 5.91
N GLY A 81 10.68 2.70 7.16
CA GLY A 81 11.59 1.94 8.01
C GLY A 81 11.99 0.60 7.39
N VAL A 82 11.01 -0.15 6.86
CA VAL A 82 11.25 -1.44 6.19
C VAL A 82 11.97 -1.26 4.86
N ALA A 83 11.56 -0.28 4.04
CA ALA A 83 12.18 -0.01 2.75
C ALA A 83 13.67 0.35 2.87
N LYS A 84 14.05 1.08 3.93
CA LYS A 84 15.45 1.40 4.23
C LYS A 84 16.32 0.17 4.47
N LEU A 85 15.76 -0.92 5.01
CA LEU A 85 16.48 -2.18 5.22
C LEU A 85 16.82 -2.89 3.89
N LEU A 86 16.08 -2.60 2.83
CA LEU A 86 16.28 -3.16 1.49
C LEU A 86 17.18 -2.27 0.61
N ALA A 87 17.66 -1.12 1.14
CA ALA A 87 18.48 -0.20 0.39
C ALA A 87 19.77 -0.88 -0.12
N GLY A 88 20.11 -0.63 -1.39
CA GLY A 88 21.27 -1.26 -2.05
C GLY A 88 21.02 -2.68 -2.60
N THR A 89 19.82 -3.25 -2.38
CA THR A 89 19.42 -4.52 -2.99
C THR A 89 18.52 -4.30 -4.21
N LYS A 90 18.27 -5.38 -4.98
CA LYS A 90 17.27 -5.38 -6.08
C LYS A 90 15.85 -5.64 -5.58
N THR A 91 15.69 -5.97 -4.29
CA THR A 91 14.42 -6.35 -3.68
C THR A 91 13.51 -5.13 -3.52
N LYS A 92 12.24 -5.30 -3.84
CA LYS A 92 11.20 -4.29 -3.66
C LYS A 92 10.21 -4.73 -2.60
N LEU A 93 9.87 -3.83 -1.68
CA LEU A 93 8.79 -4.04 -0.73
C LEU A 93 7.45 -3.85 -1.45
N LEU A 94 6.56 -4.83 -1.34
CA LEU A 94 5.20 -4.78 -1.90
C LEU A 94 4.15 -4.78 -0.79
N ASP A 95 3.02 -4.14 -1.07
CA ASP A 95 1.82 -4.24 -0.25
C ASP A 95 0.94 -5.45 -0.64
N THR A 96 -0.22 -5.55 -0.02
CA THR A 96 -1.23 -6.57 -0.35
C THR A 96 -2.63 -5.95 -0.47
N ARG A 97 -3.64 -6.79 -0.74
CA ARG A 97 -5.06 -6.42 -0.67
C ARG A 97 -5.66 -6.54 0.74
N LYS A 98 -4.88 -6.92 1.74
CA LYS A 98 -5.30 -7.02 3.16
C LYS A 98 -5.30 -5.62 3.78
N THR A 99 -6.25 -4.80 3.36
CA THR A 99 -6.43 -3.40 3.78
C THR A 99 -7.67 -3.25 4.66
N SER A 100 -7.75 -2.16 5.43
CA SER A 100 -8.97 -1.80 6.13
C SER A 100 -10.12 -1.58 5.13
N PRO A 101 -11.36 -2.00 5.44
CA PRO A 101 -12.51 -1.76 4.56
C PRO A 101 -12.59 -0.29 4.13
N ASN A 102 -12.89 -0.05 2.86
CA ASN A 102 -13.01 1.25 2.21
C ASN A 102 -11.75 2.16 2.23
N ASN A 103 -10.63 1.73 2.85
CA ASN A 103 -9.41 2.55 2.97
C ASN A 103 -8.27 2.11 2.04
N ARG A 104 -8.49 1.16 1.12
CA ARG A 104 -7.42 0.64 0.25
C ARG A 104 -6.68 1.69 -0.55
N ILE A 105 -7.40 2.68 -1.10
CA ILE A 105 -6.80 3.74 -1.91
C ILE A 105 -5.82 4.58 -1.08
N PHE A 106 -6.20 4.91 0.15
CA PHE A 106 -5.38 5.71 1.07
C PHE A 106 -4.18 4.90 1.61
N GLU A 107 -4.40 3.64 1.99
CA GLU A 107 -3.36 2.80 2.55
C GLU A 107 -2.30 2.43 1.51
N LYS A 108 -2.71 2.08 0.28
CA LYS A 108 -1.78 1.80 -0.82
C LYS A 108 -1.03 3.05 -1.29
N TYR A 109 -1.66 4.22 -1.27
CA TYR A 109 -0.98 5.50 -1.49
C TYR A 109 0.10 5.73 -0.43
N ALA A 110 -0.23 5.53 0.84
CA ALA A 110 0.71 5.71 1.95
C ALA A 110 1.92 4.76 1.87
N VAL A 111 1.72 3.50 1.42
CA VAL A 111 2.82 2.56 1.16
C VAL A 111 3.78 3.12 0.10
N ARG A 112 3.25 3.68 -1.01
CA ARG A 112 4.10 4.30 -2.04
C ARG A 112 4.88 5.50 -1.52
N ILE A 113 4.23 6.36 -0.74
CA ILE A 113 4.87 7.53 -0.13
C ILE A 113 5.98 7.11 0.83
N GLY A 114 5.82 6.01 1.55
CA GLY A 114 6.85 5.42 2.42
C GLY A 114 8.01 4.74 1.69
N GLY A 115 7.98 4.66 0.35
CA GLY A 115 9.03 4.02 -0.46
C GLY A 115 8.78 2.55 -0.80
N GLY A 116 7.60 2.02 -0.49
CA GLY A 116 7.14 0.72 -0.96
C GLY A 116 6.53 0.77 -2.36
N ASN A 117 6.08 -0.36 -2.85
CA ASN A 117 5.42 -0.50 -4.15
C ASN A 117 4.05 -1.16 -3.96
N ASN A 118 3.14 -0.90 -4.89
CA ASN A 118 1.83 -1.53 -4.85
C ASN A 118 1.83 -2.85 -5.63
N HIS A 119 1.30 -3.88 -5.01
CA HIS A 119 0.75 -5.05 -5.69
C HIS A 119 -0.65 -4.70 -6.23
N ARG A 120 -1.34 -5.63 -6.85
CA ARG A 120 -2.66 -5.41 -7.46
C ARG A 120 -3.66 -4.73 -6.49
N TYR A 121 -4.45 -3.79 -7.02
CA TYR A 121 -5.52 -3.10 -6.28
C TYR A 121 -6.77 -3.96 -6.12
N ASN A 122 -7.10 -4.71 -7.18
CA ASN A 122 -8.31 -5.51 -7.25
C ASN A 122 -8.06 -6.81 -8.04
N LEU A 123 -9.10 -7.58 -8.29
CA LEU A 123 -8.99 -8.88 -8.98
C LEU A 123 -8.79 -8.74 -10.49
N THR A 124 -8.99 -7.55 -11.06
CA THR A 124 -8.86 -7.32 -12.51
C THR A 124 -7.46 -6.87 -12.93
N ASP A 125 -6.57 -6.52 -12.00
CA ASP A 125 -5.23 -6.02 -12.33
C ASP A 125 -4.27 -7.14 -12.77
N GLY A 126 -4.45 -8.34 -12.25
CA GLY A 126 -3.64 -9.51 -12.57
C GLY A 126 -4.24 -10.78 -11.96
N VAL A 127 -3.88 -11.91 -12.52
CA VAL A 127 -4.26 -13.22 -11.99
C VAL A 127 -3.34 -13.58 -10.83
N LEU A 128 -3.92 -14.06 -9.72
CA LEU A 128 -3.18 -14.69 -8.63
C LEU A 128 -3.86 -16.00 -8.29
N LEU A 129 -3.17 -17.07 -8.59
CA LEU A 129 -3.60 -18.44 -8.29
C LEU A 129 -3.11 -18.81 -6.89
N LYS A 130 -4.03 -19.29 -6.07
CA LYS A 130 -3.80 -19.68 -4.69
C LYS A 130 -4.19 -21.14 -4.48
N ASP A 131 -3.93 -21.67 -3.29
CA ASP A 131 -4.26 -23.02 -2.84
C ASP A 131 -5.64 -23.51 -3.33
N ASN A 132 -6.68 -22.73 -3.10
CA ASN A 132 -8.06 -23.07 -3.52
C ASN A 132 -8.20 -23.17 -5.06
N HIS A 133 -7.52 -22.33 -5.82
CA HIS A 133 -7.55 -22.38 -7.29
C HIS A 133 -6.76 -23.59 -7.80
N ILE A 134 -5.59 -23.84 -7.20
CA ILE A 134 -4.73 -24.97 -7.53
C ILE A 134 -5.42 -26.28 -7.23
N GLY A 135 -6.06 -26.40 -6.05
CA GLY A 135 -6.83 -27.57 -5.66
C GLY A 135 -8.02 -27.83 -6.60
N ALA A 136 -8.78 -26.78 -6.94
CA ALA A 136 -9.91 -26.91 -7.86
C ALA A 136 -9.51 -27.28 -9.29
N ALA A 137 -8.34 -26.84 -9.76
CA ALA A 137 -7.80 -27.14 -11.09
C ALA A 137 -7.13 -28.54 -11.17
N GLY A 138 -6.78 -29.14 -10.03
CA GLY A 138 -6.11 -30.44 -9.97
C GLY A 138 -4.58 -30.34 -10.00
N GLY A 139 -3.98 -29.17 -9.78
CA GLY A 139 -2.55 -28.94 -9.67
C GLY A 139 -2.10 -27.59 -10.21
N VAL A 140 -0.84 -27.22 -9.92
CA VAL A 140 -0.25 -25.94 -10.32
C VAL A 140 -0.24 -25.79 -11.84
N LYS A 141 0.23 -26.81 -12.56
CA LYS A 141 0.34 -26.77 -14.02
C LYS A 141 -1.01 -26.58 -14.70
N GLN A 142 -2.03 -27.30 -14.22
CA GLN A 142 -3.41 -27.18 -14.72
C GLN A 142 -3.98 -25.78 -14.46
N ALA A 143 -3.79 -25.26 -13.23
CA ALA A 143 -4.25 -23.92 -12.86
C ALA A 143 -3.62 -22.82 -13.73
N VAL A 144 -2.31 -22.87 -13.95
CA VAL A 144 -1.61 -21.90 -14.81
C VAL A 144 -2.06 -22.02 -16.26
N THR A 145 -2.24 -23.24 -16.78
CA THR A 145 -2.70 -23.46 -18.16
C THR A 145 -4.11 -22.88 -18.35
N MET A 146 -5.06 -23.22 -17.48
CA MET A 146 -6.41 -22.67 -17.52
C MET A 146 -6.43 -21.14 -17.41
N ALA A 147 -5.58 -20.58 -16.55
CA ALA A 147 -5.45 -19.12 -16.42
C ALA A 147 -4.95 -18.47 -17.70
N LYS A 148 -3.97 -19.08 -18.40
CA LYS A 148 -3.45 -18.58 -19.69
C LYS A 148 -4.50 -18.61 -20.80
N GLU A 149 -5.36 -19.62 -20.82
CA GLU A 149 -6.45 -19.73 -21.80
C GLU A 149 -7.57 -18.70 -21.56
N TYR A 150 -7.83 -18.37 -20.30
CA TYR A 150 -8.96 -17.50 -19.92
C TYR A 150 -8.57 -16.02 -19.82
N ALA A 151 -7.38 -15.72 -19.29
CA ALA A 151 -6.97 -14.34 -19.00
C ALA A 151 -6.58 -13.58 -20.30
N PRO A 152 -6.88 -12.27 -20.38
CA PRO A 152 -6.32 -11.45 -21.45
C PRO A 152 -4.79 -11.52 -21.46
N PHE A 153 -4.19 -11.65 -22.64
CA PHE A 153 -2.73 -11.87 -22.82
C PHE A 153 -1.84 -10.84 -22.12
N VAL A 154 -2.34 -9.61 -21.89
CA VAL A 154 -1.62 -8.53 -21.20
C VAL A 154 -1.56 -8.71 -19.68
N ARG A 155 -2.31 -9.67 -19.11
CA ARG A 155 -2.34 -9.91 -17.66
C ARG A 155 -1.29 -10.91 -17.26
N LYS A 156 -0.48 -10.54 -16.26
CA LYS A 156 0.45 -11.45 -15.62
C LYS A 156 -0.29 -12.49 -14.78
N ILE A 157 0.25 -13.71 -14.80
CA ILE A 157 -0.22 -14.82 -13.99
C ILE A 157 0.80 -15.07 -12.89
N GLU A 158 0.39 -14.80 -11.66
CA GLU A 158 1.14 -15.07 -10.45
C GLU A 158 0.56 -16.33 -9.79
N VAL A 159 1.43 -17.18 -9.27
CA VAL A 159 1.04 -18.40 -8.54
C VAL A 159 1.72 -18.44 -7.18
N GLU A 160 0.93 -18.70 -6.14
CA GLU A 160 1.37 -18.89 -4.76
C GLU A 160 1.72 -20.36 -4.56
N VAL A 161 2.95 -20.64 -4.12
CA VAL A 161 3.50 -22.00 -3.97
C VAL A 161 4.12 -22.17 -2.58
N GLU A 162 4.01 -23.37 -2.02
CA GLU A 162 4.40 -23.66 -0.63
C GLU A 162 5.61 -24.61 -0.53
N ASN A 163 6.10 -25.15 -1.65
CA ASN A 163 7.23 -26.07 -1.67
C ASN A 163 7.94 -26.09 -3.03
N LEU A 164 9.15 -26.67 -3.06
CA LEU A 164 10.02 -26.73 -4.23
C LEU A 164 9.42 -27.51 -5.41
N SER A 165 8.57 -28.51 -5.17
CA SER A 165 7.88 -29.23 -6.26
C SER A 165 6.92 -28.29 -7.00
N MET A 166 6.11 -27.51 -6.25
CA MET A 166 5.21 -26.53 -6.83
C MET A 166 5.96 -25.40 -7.56
N VAL A 167 7.15 -25.00 -7.05
CA VAL A 167 8.01 -24.03 -7.76
C VAL A 167 8.39 -24.56 -9.14
N ARG A 168 8.86 -25.81 -9.23
CA ARG A 168 9.23 -26.44 -10.51
C ARG A 168 8.05 -26.53 -11.47
N GLU A 169 6.90 -26.98 -11.00
CA GLU A 169 5.67 -27.02 -11.78
C GLU A 169 5.26 -25.64 -12.31
N ALA A 170 5.35 -24.59 -11.48
CA ALA A 170 5.04 -23.22 -11.86
C ALA A 170 5.99 -22.67 -12.92
N VAL A 171 7.29 -22.97 -12.82
CA VAL A 171 8.31 -22.63 -13.82
C VAL A 171 8.01 -23.36 -15.14
N GLU A 172 7.79 -24.68 -15.10
CA GLU A 172 7.46 -25.49 -16.29
C GLU A 172 6.17 -25.02 -16.98
N ALA A 173 5.17 -24.65 -16.20
CA ALA A 173 3.91 -24.12 -16.72
C ALA A 173 4.06 -22.68 -17.27
N GLY A 174 5.19 -22.02 -17.00
CA GLY A 174 5.49 -20.66 -17.45
C GLY A 174 4.62 -19.62 -16.76
N ALA A 175 4.49 -19.68 -15.43
CA ALA A 175 3.93 -18.58 -14.63
C ALA A 175 4.82 -17.32 -14.79
N ASP A 176 4.21 -16.15 -14.79
CA ASP A 176 4.96 -14.89 -14.90
C ASP A 176 5.62 -14.48 -13.59
N ILE A 177 4.98 -14.82 -12.47
CA ILE A 177 5.44 -14.52 -11.11
C ILE A 177 5.18 -15.74 -10.23
N ILE A 178 6.14 -16.09 -9.40
CA ILE A 178 6.01 -17.16 -8.40
C ILE A 178 6.16 -16.53 -7.03
N MET A 179 5.14 -16.68 -6.18
CA MET A 179 5.14 -16.23 -4.80
C MET A 179 5.45 -17.43 -3.89
N LEU A 180 6.55 -17.36 -3.16
CA LEU A 180 6.94 -18.36 -2.18
C LEU A 180 6.20 -18.08 -0.87
N ASP A 181 5.20 -18.90 -0.54
CA ASP A 181 4.38 -18.72 0.66
C ASP A 181 4.82 -19.65 1.79
N ASN A 182 5.11 -19.07 2.94
CA ASN A 182 5.49 -19.78 4.18
C ASN A 182 6.64 -20.81 4.03
N MET A 183 7.50 -20.65 3.04
CA MET A 183 8.66 -21.50 2.83
C MET A 183 9.81 -21.16 3.79
N SER A 184 10.67 -22.14 4.10
CA SER A 184 11.87 -21.90 4.87
C SER A 184 12.87 -21.03 4.09
N HIS A 185 13.78 -20.34 4.82
CA HIS A 185 14.83 -19.56 4.16
C HIS A 185 15.79 -20.46 3.32
N GLU A 186 15.93 -21.72 3.65
CA GLU A 186 16.72 -22.70 2.90
C GLU A 186 16.03 -23.01 1.57
N ASP A 187 14.75 -23.38 1.60
CA ASP A 187 13.96 -23.62 0.40
C ASP A 187 13.82 -22.39 -0.49
N MET A 188 13.67 -21.20 0.09
CA MET A 188 13.64 -19.94 -0.66
C MET A 188 14.97 -19.65 -1.40
N ARG A 189 16.11 -20.14 -0.90
CA ARG A 189 17.40 -19.99 -1.58
C ARG A 189 17.59 -21.02 -2.69
N GLU A 190 17.01 -22.20 -2.53
CA GLU A 190 17.02 -23.24 -3.56
C GLU A 190 16.07 -22.90 -4.70
N ALA A 191 14.90 -22.29 -4.40
CA ALA A 191 13.91 -21.87 -5.39
C ALA A 191 14.42 -20.76 -6.32
#